data_b319b563ad63609b814d809548a04e99
#
_entry.id   b319b563ad63609b814d809548a04e99
#
_cell.length_a   1.000
_cell.length_b   1.000
_cell.length_c   1.000
_cell.angle_alpha   90.00
_cell.angle_beta   90.00
_cell.angle_gamma   90.00
#
_symmetry.space_group_name_H-M   'P 1'
#
loop_
_entity.id
_entity.type
_entity.pdbx_description
1 polymer ?
#
loop_
_entity_poly.entity_id
_entity_poly.type
_entity_poly.pdbx_seq_one_letter_code
_entity_poly.pdbx_strand_id
1 'polypeptide(L)'
;MTDYRNYNPRQSALEAARALLTTAANAAMDAGALPKTELPAFIVEIPADPKNGDVAANLAMAGARVFRKAPRQIAEAVVGALDLTGSPFDRVEIAGPGFINLYLGSGWFTSVLRAACAGQDYGRTNAGQGKRYNVEFVSANPTGPMHMGNARGGALGDCLAACLDWAGYDVTREFYINDAGNQIQKFGKSLAIRYLQLYKGEEACPLPEECYQGADIIQRAKEFANVHGDSYVNADFEELKSAITADALPKNIAGLKRDLGKYRIQYDVWFPESTLHDSGAVNDIIQLLLDKGACYKAEDGAIMYKSAQYSSKYGVANKKKSDDGSEEEAKDEVLVRANGVPTYFAADIAYHYNKLAVRGFDKAIDVWGADHHGHVARMKGAMDAVGLDGSRLDVVLMQMVNLIRDGKPVRMSKRTGKAITLTDLLDDVPIDSARFFFNQRESSSTLDFDLDLAVKNDSENPVYYVQYAHARICSILKKLESEGVAFRGLDAADAAALTDPSELALLRLLAAFPAEIAAAAEKYD
;
A
#
# COMPACT_ATOMS: atom_id res chain seq x y z
N MET A 1 6.19 -24.71 24.55
CA MET A 1 6.40 -24.41 23.12
C MET A 1 6.79 -22.95 23.00
N THR A 2 7.88 -22.64 22.33
CA THR A 2 8.26 -21.25 22.04
C THR A 2 7.18 -20.62 21.15
N ASP A 3 6.68 -19.46 21.52
CA ASP A 3 5.74 -18.72 20.70
C ASP A 3 6.51 -18.03 19.57
N TYR A 4 6.33 -18.51 18.36
CA TYR A 4 6.97 -17.94 17.15
C TYR A 4 6.13 -16.85 16.46
N ARG A 5 4.99 -16.47 17.04
CA ARG A 5 4.24 -15.32 16.54
C ARG A 5 5.07 -14.06 16.73
N ASN A 6 5.17 -13.26 15.68
CA ASN A 6 6.00 -12.04 15.66
C ASN A 6 7.52 -12.28 15.79
N TYR A 7 7.99 -13.50 15.56
CA TYR A 7 9.41 -13.81 15.59
C TYR A 7 10.12 -13.32 14.31
N ASN A 8 11.06 -12.39 14.48
CA ASN A 8 11.94 -11.93 13.43
C ASN A 8 13.37 -12.46 13.67
N PRO A 9 13.77 -13.55 13.02
CA PRO A 9 15.08 -14.19 13.25
C PRO A 9 16.27 -13.27 13.01
N ARG A 10 16.22 -12.43 11.96
CA ARG A 10 17.31 -11.49 11.64
C ARG A 10 17.44 -10.41 12.70
N GLN A 11 16.33 -9.79 13.08
CA GLN A 11 16.33 -8.76 14.11
C GLN A 11 16.82 -9.32 15.45
N SER A 12 16.35 -10.51 15.82
CA SER A 12 16.80 -11.21 17.03
C SER A 12 18.31 -11.49 17.03
N ALA A 13 18.89 -11.89 15.89
CA ALA A 13 20.32 -12.11 15.76
C ALA A 13 21.13 -10.80 15.89
N LEU A 14 20.66 -9.69 15.29
CA LEU A 14 21.30 -8.38 15.42
C LEU A 14 21.27 -7.86 16.86
N GLU A 15 20.17 -8.04 17.57
CA GLU A 15 20.01 -7.67 18.98
C GLU A 15 20.91 -8.53 19.89
N ALA A 16 20.96 -9.83 19.64
CA ALA A 16 21.86 -10.75 20.35
C ALA A 16 23.34 -10.37 20.14
N ALA A 17 23.73 -10.07 18.91
CA ALA A 17 25.10 -9.62 18.60
C ALA A 17 25.45 -8.32 19.33
N ARG A 18 24.53 -7.34 19.32
CA ARG A 18 24.73 -6.07 20.04
C ARG A 18 24.89 -6.28 21.54
N ALA A 19 24.03 -7.06 22.15
CA ALA A 19 24.09 -7.37 23.59
C ALA A 19 25.39 -8.11 23.94
N LEU A 20 25.75 -9.12 23.15
CA LEU A 20 26.94 -9.93 23.33
C LEU A 20 28.22 -9.09 23.25
N LEU A 21 28.35 -8.26 22.23
CA LEU A 21 29.51 -7.38 22.03
C LEU A 21 29.59 -6.27 23.10
N THR A 22 28.45 -5.76 23.55
CA THR A 22 28.39 -4.80 24.66
C THR A 22 28.89 -5.43 25.96
N THR A 23 28.45 -6.66 26.26
CA THR A 23 28.89 -7.41 27.44
C THR A 23 30.38 -7.71 27.36
N ALA A 24 30.87 -8.16 26.22
CA ALA A 24 32.30 -8.45 26.01
C ALA A 24 33.20 -7.21 26.12
N ALA A 25 32.73 -6.06 25.58
CA ALA A 25 33.47 -4.80 25.72
C ALA A 25 33.57 -4.33 27.18
N ASN A 26 32.46 -4.45 27.93
CA ASN A 26 32.47 -4.14 29.36
C ASN A 26 33.40 -5.09 30.14
N ALA A 27 33.35 -6.38 29.86
CA ALA A 27 34.28 -7.35 30.47
C ALA A 27 35.75 -7.06 30.15
N ALA A 28 36.06 -6.64 28.90
CA ALA A 28 37.41 -6.24 28.52
C ALA A 28 37.86 -4.95 29.26
N MET A 29 36.96 -4.02 29.52
CA MET A 29 37.23 -2.84 30.35
C MET A 29 37.44 -3.19 31.82
N ASP A 30 36.66 -4.10 32.38
CA ASP A 30 36.81 -4.55 33.77
C ASP A 30 38.08 -5.33 34.00
N ALA A 31 38.51 -6.13 33.01
CA ALA A 31 39.79 -6.83 33.00
C ALA A 31 40.98 -5.92 32.74
N GLY A 32 40.78 -4.62 32.46
CA GLY A 32 41.86 -3.68 32.16
C GLY A 32 42.47 -3.80 30.76
N ALA A 33 41.89 -4.64 29.87
CA ALA A 33 42.31 -4.77 28.47
C ALA A 33 41.94 -3.55 27.63
N LEU A 34 40.84 -2.87 28.02
CA LEU A 34 40.41 -1.60 27.48
C LEU A 34 40.27 -0.52 28.60
N PRO A 35 40.51 0.76 28.30
CA PRO A 35 40.25 1.84 29.25
C PRO A 35 38.79 1.88 29.68
N LYS A 36 38.53 2.07 30.99
CA LYS A 36 37.15 2.27 31.49
C LYS A 36 36.61 3.59 31.01
N THR A 37 35.57 3.54 30.18
CA THR A 37 34.86 4.68 29.60
C THR A 37 33.48 4.29 29.15
N GLU A 38 32.67 5.25 28.78
CA GLU A 38 31.37 4.98 28.16
C GLU A 38 31.56 4.32 26.78
N LEU A 39 30.78 3.28 26.52
CA LEU A 39 30.84 2.57 25.24
C LEU A 39 30.26 3.47 24.13
N PRO A 40 30.99 3.71 23.02
CA PRO A 40 30.45 4.50 21.93
C PRO A 40 29.29 3.78 21.24
N ALA A 41 28.41 4.55 20.62
CA ALA A 41 27.42 3.99 19.72
C ALA A 41 28.12 3.29 18.55
N PHE A 42 27.68 2.08 18.23
CA PHE A 42 28.24 1.27 17.15
C PHE A 42 27.13 0.61 16.31
N ILE A 43 27.47 0.28 15.07
CA ILE A 43 26.56 -0.37 14.12
C ILE A 43 26.74 -1.86 14.20
N VAL A 44 25.62 -2.59 14.18
CA VAL A 44 25.52 -4.03 13.98
C VAL A 44 24.63 -4.24 12.78
N GLU A 45 25.12 -4.92 11.76
CA GLU A 45 24.42 -5.06 10.48
C GLU A 45 24.65 -6.43 9.85
N ILE A 46 23.83 -6.78 8.86
CA ILE A 46 24.04 -7.95 8.01
C ILE A 46 24.94 -7.50 6.86
N PRO A 47 26.16 -8.07 6.70
CA PRO A 47 27.06 -7.66 5.65
C PRO A 47 26.51 -8.05 4.26
N ALA A 48 26.75 -7.18 3.27
CA ALA A 48 26.31 -7.44 1.89
C ALA A 48 27.02 -8.67 1.26
N ASP A 49 28.29 -8.91 1.62
CA ASP A 49 29.02 -10.11 1.19
C ASP A 49 29.00 -11.18 2.31
N PRO A 50 28.39 -12.35 2.07
CA PRO A 50 28.29 -13.44 3.04
C PRO A 50 29.68 -13.96 3.54
N LYS A 51 30.75 -13.68 2.83
CA LYS A 51 32.10 -13.99 3.28
C LYS A 51 32.51 -13.24 4.54
N ASN A 52 31.86 -12.12 4.81
CA ASN A 52 32.10 -11.30 6.01
C ASN A 52 31.24 -11.72 7.21
N GLY A 53 30.73 -12.94 7.22
CA GLY A 53 29.87 -13.47 8.28
C GLY A 53 28.38 -13.22 8.06
N ASP A 54 27.60 -13.63 9.03
CA ASP A 54 26.14 -13.43 9.03
C ASP A 54 25.75 -12.09 9.70
N VAL A 55 26.59 -11.61 10.64
CA VAL A 55 26.45 -10.33 11.32
C VAL A 55 27.82 -9.68 11.46
N ALA A 56 27.93 -8.40 11.15
CA ALA A 56 29.14 -7.62 11.29
C ALA A 56 28.93 -6.42 12.24
N ALA A 57 29.94 -6.07 13.01
CA ALA A 57 29.92 -4.92 13.90
C ALA A 57 31.15 -4.05 13.74
N ASN A 58 30.96 -2.74 13.79
CA ASN A 58 32.02 -1.74 13.72
C ASN A 58 32.49 -1.20 15.09
N LEU A 59 32.13 -1.87 16.19
CA LEU A 59 32.42 -1.44 17.57
C LEU A 59 33.86 -0.99 17.77
N ALA A 60 34.82 -1.75 17.29
CA ALA A 60 36.23 -1.45 17.47
C ALA A 60 36.68 -0.19 16.74
N MET A 61 36.13 0.06 15.54
CA MET A 61 36.39 1.28 14.78
C MET A 61 35.73 2.51 15.44
N ALA A 62 34.47 2.39 15.86
CA ALA A 62 33.74 3.43 16.60
C ALA A 62 34.46 3.75 17.94
N GLY A 63 35.04 2.73 18.56
CA GLY A 63 35.75 2.84 19.84
C GLY A 63 37.18 3.41 19.76
N ALA A 64 37.80 3.50 18.57
CA ALA A 64 39.20 3.88 18.43
C ALA A 64 39.59 5.18 19.14
N ARG A 65 38.76 6.20 19.01
CA ARG A 65 38.99 7.52 19.65
C ARG A 65 38.78 7.48 21.16
N VAL A 66 37.74 6.76 21.59
CA VAL A 66 37.32 6.68 23.00
C VAL A 66 38.32 5.85 23.81
N PHE A 67 38.70 4.69 23.30
CA PHE A 67 39.68 3.78 23.95
C PHE A 67 41.12 4.19 23.69
N ARG A 68 41.39 5.11 22.77
CA ARG A 68 42.76 5.56 22.36
C ARG A 68 43.66 4.39 21.98
N LYS A 69 43.12 3.41 21.26
CA LYS A 69 43.81 2.22 20.76
C LYS A 69 43.50 2.00 19.29
N ALA A 70 44.37 1.26 18.61
CA ALA A 70 44.09 0.87 17.23
C ALA A 70 42.82 -0.02 17.17
N PRO A 71 41.96 0.13 16.17
CA PRO A 71 40.72 -0.65 16.09
C PRO A 71 40.95 -2.17 16.18
N ARG A 72 41.99 -2.69 15.54
CA ARG A 72 42.28 -4.11 15.60
C ARG A 72 42.62 -4.59 17.03
N GLN A 73 43.35 -3.79 17.80
CA GLN A 73 43.64 -4.11 19.22
C GLN A 73 42.39 -4.09 20.09
N ILE A 74 41.46 -3.17 19.78
CA ILE A 74 40.16 -3.11 20.46
C ILE A 74 39.34 -4.36 20.11
N ALA A 75 39.30 -4.74 18.83
CA ALA A 75 38.60 -5.94 18.39
C ALA A 75 39.18 -7.22 19.06
N GLU A 76 40.50 -7.33 19.13
CA GLU A 76 41.18 -8.43 19.80
C GLU A 76 40.85 -8.50 21.31
N ALA A 77 40.79 -7.34 21.98
CA ALA A 77 40.42 -7.28 23.40
C ALA A 77 38.95 -7.67 23.63
N VAL A 78 38.03 -7.20 22.77
CA VAL A 78 36.61 -7.54 22.87
C VAL A 78 36.37 -9.02 22.55
N VAL A 79 36.97 -9.53 21.48
CA VAL A 79 36.85 -10.95 21.08
C VAL A 79 37.48 -11.87 22.12
N GLY A 80 38.59 -11.47 22.76
CA GLY A 80 39.20 -12.22 23.85
C GLY A 80 38.34 -12.33 25.11
N ALA A 81 37.39 -11.42 25.31
CA ALA A 81 36.41 -11.43 26.42
C ALA A 81 35.02 -11.95 26.00
N LEU A 82 34.88 -12.40 24.74
CA LEU A 82 33.60 -12.83 24.18
C LEU A 82 33.31 -14.28 24.57
N ASP A 83 32.14 -14.52 25.16
CA ASP A 83 31.58 -15.85 25.41
C ASP A 83 30.41 -16.11 24.48
N LEU A 84 30.55 -17.06 23.55
CA LEU A 84 29.49 -17.45 22.61
C LEU A 84 28.49 -18.46 23.19
N THR A 85 28.75 -18.98 24.39
CA THR A 85 27.89 -20.00 25.01
C THR A 85 26.46 -19.53 25.17
N GLY A 86 25.49 -20.28 24.62
CA GLY A 86 24.07 -19.94 24.68
C GLY A 86 23.65 -18.82 23.74
N SER A 87 24.59 -18.26 22.94
CA SER A 87 24.28 -17.29 21.90
C SER A 87 23.85 -17.97 20.59
N PRO A 88 23.25 -17.24 19.63
CA PRO A 88 22.96 -17.78 18.31
C PRO A 88 24.19 -17.97 17.42
N PHE A 89 25.39 -17.65 17.89
CA PHE A 89 26.63 -17.64 17.10
C PHE A 89 27.57 -18.76 17.54
N ASP A 90 28.21 -19.42 16.55
CA ASP A 90 29.19 -20.47 16.80
C ASP A 90 30.63 -19.99 16.59
N ARG A 91 30.84 -18.90 15.86
CA ARG A 91 32.15 -18.42 15.48
C ARG A 91 32.23 -16.90 15.37
N VAL A 92 33.40 -16.34 15.69
CA VAL A 92 33.71 -14.93 15.53
C VAL A 92 35.05 -14.78 14.81
N GLU A 93 35.15 -13.76 13.96
CA GLU A 93 36.40 -13.40 13.25
C GLU A 93 36.61 -11.88 13.28
N ILE A 94 37.88 -11.46 13.31
CA ILE A 94 38.25 -10.06 13.16
C ILE A 94 38.69 -9.83 11.72
N ALA A 95 38.00 -8.97 11.00
CA ALA A 95 38.26 -8.67 9.60
C ALA A 95 38.74 -7.23 9.38
N GLY A 96 39.61 -7.06 8.39
CA GLY A 96 40.12 -5.76 7.96
C GLY A 96 40.69 -4.92 9.12
N PRO A 97 40.31 -3.64 9.24
CA PRO A 97 40.85 -2.73 10.26
C PRO A 97 40.33 -3.00 11.67
N GLY A 98 39.34 -3.90 11.86
CA GLY A 98 38.75 -4.19 13.17
C GLY A 98 37.25 -4.43 13.13
N PHE A 99 36.68 -4.85 12.01
CA PHE A 99 35.32 -5.41 12.00
C PHE A 99 35.26 -6.70 12.80
N ILE A 100 34.20 -6.87 13.59
CA ILE A 100 33.94 -8.11 14.31
C ILE A 100 32.80 -8.81 13.59
N ASN A 101 33.10 -9.92 12.95
CA ASN A 101 32.19 -10.73 12.15
C ASN A 101 31.76 -11.96 12.94
N LEU A 102 30.45 -12.15 13.09
CA LEU A 102 29.83 -13.25 13.81
C LEU A 102 29.13 -14.17 12.81
N TYR A 103 29.22 -15.47 13.05
CA TYR A 103 28.66 -16.52 12.20
C TYR A 103 27.60 -17.28 12.98
N LEU A 104 26.42 -17.41 12.38
CA LEU A 104 25.26 -18.07 12.99
C LEU A 104 25.49 -19.58 13.10
N GLY A 105 25.12 -20.13 14.25
CA GLY A 105 25.23 -21.55 14.53
C GLY A 105 23.99 -22.35 14.16
N SER A 106 24.13 -23.69 14.23
CA SER A 106 23.05 -24.64 13.92
C SER A 106 21.78 -24.41 14.76
N GLY A 107 21.92 -23.95 16.00
CA GLY A 107 20.80 -23.62 16.88
C GLY A 107 19.91 -22.51 16.34
N TRP A 108 20.51 -21.48 15.72
CA TRP A 108 19.76 -20.41 15.09
C TRP A 108 19.01 -20.90 13.85
N PHE A 109 19.66 -21.67 12.96
CA PHE A 109 19.00 -22.26 11.80
C PHE A 109 17.86 -23.18 12.19
N THR A 110 18.01 -23.95 13.29
CA THR A 110 16.94 -24.75 13.88
C THR A 110 15.75 -23.89 14.31
N SER A 111 15.99 -22.74 14.92
CA SER A 111 14.92 -21.84 15.34
C SER A 111 14.15 -21.26 14.14
N VAL A 112 14.84 -20.89 13.06
CA VAL A 112 14.22 -20.43 11.81
C VAL A 112 13.33 -21.51 11.21
N LEU A 113 13.85 -22.74 11.10
CA LEU A 113 13.11 -23.87 10.54
C LEU A 113 11.84 -24.17 11.36
N ARG A 114 11.96 -24.18 12.69
CA ARG A 114 10.82 -24.38 13.59
C ARG A 114 9.79 -23.27 13.47
N ALA A 115 10.23 -22.01 13.41
CA ALA A 115 9.35 -20.88 13.22
C ALA A 115 8.58 -20.95 11.88
N ALA A 116 9.29 -21.27 10.79
CA ALA A 116 8.67 -21.41 9.46
C ALA A 116 7.65 -22.57 9.40
N CYS A 117 7.88 -23.65 10.16
CA CYS A 117 6.98 -24.80 10.21
C CYS A 117 5.88 -24.68 11.28
N ALA A 118 5.93 -23.70 12.17
CA ALA A 118 4.99 -23.57 13.29
C ALA A 118 3.57 -23.18 12.86
N GLY A 119 3.39 -22.61 11.68
CA GLY A 119 2.07 -22.23 11.19
C GLY A 119 2.08 -21.30 9.98
N GLN A 120 0.87 -20.93 9.55
CA GLN A 120 0.65 -20.07 8.37
C GLN A 120 0.98 -18.59 8.62
N ASP A 121 1.26 -18.21 9.87
CA ASP A 121 1.53 -16.83 10.27
C ASP A 121 3.02 -16.48 10.31
N TYR A 122 3.88 -17.34 9.75
CA TYR A 122 5.30 -17.05 9.64
C TYR A 122 5.55 -15.84 8.73
N GLY A 123 6.24 -14.86 9.25
CA GLY A 123 6.44 -13.56 8.58
C GLY A 123 5.73 -12.39 9.27
N ARG A 124 4.73 -12.66 10.12
CA ARG A 124 4.11 -11.61 10.94
C ARG A 124 5.12 -11.01 11.93
N THR A 125 5.02 -9.69 12.10
CA THR A 125 5.81 -8.94 13.08
C THR A 125 4.91 -8.02 13.89
N ASN A 126 5.46 -7.35 14.90
CA ASN A 126 4.76 -6.33 15.67
C ASN A 126 5.39 -4.94 15.49
N ALA A 127 5.96 -4.66 14.31
CA ALA A 127 6.56 -3.36 14.01
C ALA A 127 5.55 -2.21 14.12
N GLY A 128 4.31 -2.44 13.73
CA GLY A 128 3.21 -1.48 13.78
C GLY A 128 2.66 -1.19 15.17
N GLN A 129 2.91 -2.06 16.17
CA GLN A 129 2.47 -1.90 17.55
C GLN A 129 0.97 -1.64 17.71
N GLY A 130 0.14 -2.19 16.81
CA GLY A 130 -1.31 -2.01 16.83
C GLY A 130 -1.79 -0.61 16.46
N LYS A 131 -0.94 0.25 15.87
CA LYS A 131 -1.37 1.57 15.38
C LYS A 131 -2.44 1.40 14.32
N ARG A 132 -3.46 2.25 14.39
CA ARG A 132 -4.64 2.18 13.52
C ARG A 132 -4.41 2.96 12.23
N TYR A 133 -4.34 2.24 11.11
CA TYR A 133 -4.12 2.82 9.79
C TYR A 133 -5.34 2.62 8.89
N ASN A 134 -5.74 3.70 8.20
CA ASN A 134 -6.73 3.64 7.13
C ASN A 134 -6.00 3.59 5.79
N VAL A 135 -6.31 2.61 4.95
CA VAL A 135 -5.75 2.48 3.60
C VAL A 135 -6.89 2.61 2.60
N GLU A 136 -6.90 3.71 1.88
CA GLU A 136 -7.87 3.98 0.82
C GLU A 136 -7.26 3.73 -0.55
N PHE A 137 -7.96 2.97 -1.38
CA PHE A 137 -7.50 2.68 -2.73
C PHE A 137 -8.64 2.38 -3.68
N VAL A 138 -8.40 2.58 -4.98
CA VAL A 138 -9.36 2.51 -6.09
C VAL A 138 -10.34 3.68 -6.07
N SER A 139 -11.29 3.71 -5.16
CA SER A 139 -12.30 4.80 -4.96
C SER A 139 -12.88 5.32 -6.29
N ALA A 140 -13.27 4.37 -7.17
CA ALA A 140 -13.79 4.70 -8.50
C ALA A 140 -15.24 5.19 -8.43
N ASN A 141 -15.59 6.13 -9.33
CA ASN A 141 -16.95 6.66 -9.41
C ASN A 141 -17.97 5.55 -9.74
N PRO A 142 -19.10 5.47 -9.04
CA PRO A 142 -20.11 4.43 -9.23
C PRO A 142 -21.04 4.71 -10.44
N THR A 143 -20.49 5.30 -11.49
CA THR A 143 -21.24 5.71 -12.70
C THR A 143 -21.20 4.66 -13.82
N GLY A 144 -20.52 3.54 -13.61
CA GLY A 144 -20.40 2.45 -14.58
C GLY A 144 -19.54 1.30 -14.07
N PRO A 145 -19.20 0.32 -14.94
CA PRO A 145 -18.33 -0.79 -14.61
C PRO A 145 -16.91 -0.32 -14.27
N MET A 146 -16.20 -1.09 -13.42
CA MET A 146 -14.83 -0.80 -13.05
C MET A 146 -13.91 -0.84 -14.28
N HIS A 147 -13.18 0.24 -14.51
CA HIS A 147 -12.20 0.32 -15.58
C HIS A 147 -10.92 -0.46 -15.20
N MET A 148 -10.30 -1.14 -16.16
CA MET A 148 -9.06 -1.89 -15.91
C MET A 148 -7.90 -1.00 -15.39
N GLY A 149 -7.91 0.30 -15.68
CA GLY A 149 -6.96 1.25 -15.11
C GLY A 149 -6.91 1.28 -13.59
N ASN A 150 -8.01 0.87 -12.92
CA ASN A 150 -8.07 0.76 -11.47
C ASN A 150 -7.45 -0.55 -10.93
N ALA A 151 -7.11 -1.52 -11.81
CA ALA A 151 -6.62 -2.83 -11.39
C ALA A 151 -5.28 -2.74 -10.65
N ARG A 152 -4.36 -1.90 -11.14
CA ARG A 152 -3.06 -1.69 -10.48
C ARG A 152 -3.23 -1.07 -9.09
N GLY A 153 -4.04 -0.02 -8.97
CA GLY A 153 -4.32 0.62 -7.67
C GLY A 153 -4.98 -0.35 -6.69
N GLY A 154 -5.85 -1.23 -7.20
CA GLY A 154 -6.45 -2.30 -6.42
C GLY A 154 -5.42 -3.30 -5.89
N ALA A 155 -4.53 -3.80 -6.76
CA ALA A 155 -3.48 -4.74 -6.36
C ALA A 155 -2.50 -4.13 -5.36
N LEU A 156 -1.99 -2.91 -5.65
CA LEU A 156 -1.06 -2.20 -4.78
C LEU A 156 -1.68 -1.89 -3.41
N GLY A 157 -2.88 -1.32 -3.38
CA GLY A 157 -3.55 -0.94 -2.13
C GLY A 157 -3.87 -2.15 -1.24
N ASP A 158 -4.37 -3.24 -1.84
CA ASP A 158 -4.71 -4.45 -1.09
C ASP A 158 -3.45 -5.17 -0.57
N CYS A 159 -2.38 -5.26 -1.37
CA CYS A 159 -1.11 -5.84 -0.93
C CYS A 159 -0.44 -4.98 0.15
N LEU A 160 -0.45 -3.65 0.01
CA LEU A 160 0.05 -2.73 1.04
C LEU A 160 -0.72 -2.91 2.36
N ALA A 161 -2.05 -2.96 2.30
CA ALA A 161 -2.89 -3.19 3.47
C ALA A 161 -2.58 -4.55 4.13
N ALA A 162 -2.31 -5.59 3.31
CA ALA A 162 -1.90 -6.90 3.82
C ALA A 162 -0.51 -6.87 4.47
N CYS A 163 0.48 -6.19 3.87
CA CYS A 163 1.81 -6.03 4.46
C CYS A 163 1.75 -5.26 5.79
N LEU A 164 0.94 -4.21 5.87
CA LEU A 164 0.72 -3.45 7.11
C LEU A 164 0.08 -4.32 8.20
N ASP A 165 -0.96 -5.09 7.88
CA ASP A 165 -1.59 -6.03 8.83
C ASP A 165 -0.56 -7.06 9.33
N TRP A 166 0.24 -7.64 8.43
CA TRP A 166 1.29 -8.59 8.79
C TRP A 166 2.43 -7.96 9.59
N ALA A 167 2.68 -6.66 9.41
CA ALA A 167 3.62 -5.90 10.21
C ALA A 167 3.05 -5.48 11.60
N GLY A 168 1.81 -5.81 11.91
CA GLY A 168 1.20 -5.58 13.24
C GLY A 168 0.50 -4.24 13.39
N TYR A 169 0.07 -3.61 12.29
CA TYR A 169 -0.85 -2.48 12.32
C TYR A 169 -2.30 -2.96 12.38
N ASP A 170 -3.19 -2.17 12.96
CA ASP A 170 -4.65 -2.33 12.86
C ASP A 170 -5.13 -1.59 11.61
N VAL A 171 -5.37 -2.36 10.54
CA VAL A 171 -5.61 -1.82 9.20
C VAL A 171 -7.09 -1.84 8.85
N THR A 172 -7.61 -0.70 8.42
CA THR A 172 -8.93 -0.58 7.79
C THR A 172 -8.78 -0.29 6.30
N ARG A 173 -9.27 -1.19 5.44
CA ARG A 173 -9.36 -1.01 4.00
C ARG A 173 -10.61 -0.23 3.65
N GLU A 174 -10.47 0.87 2.94
CA GLU A 174 -11.58 1.76 2.65
C GLU A 174 -11.72 2.06 1.17
N PHE A 175 -12.97 2.06 0.72
CA PHE A 175 -13.39 2.52 -0.59
C PHE A 175 -14.28 3.75 -0.42
N TYR A 176 -13.85 4.91 -0.94
CA TYR A 176 -14.67 6.11 -0.99
C TYR A 176 -15.64 6.06 -2.15
N ILE A 177 -16.92 6.19 -1.88
CA ILE A 177 -17.99 6.21 -2.89
C ILE A 177 -18.35 7.67 -3.17
N ASN A 178 -17.98 8.16 -4.35
CA ASN A 178 -18.42 9.46 -4.83
C ASN A 178 -19.87 9.35 -5.32
N ASP A 179 -20.83 9.37 -4.39
CA ASP A 179 -22.26 9.27 -4.63
C ASP A 179 -22.97 10.63 -4.63
N ALA A 180 -22.22 11.72 -4.65
CA ALA A 180 -22.69 13.10 -4.67
C ALA A 180 -22.07 13.91 -5.82
N GLY A 181 -22.50 15.16 -5.97
CA GLY A 181 -21.89 16.13 -6.88
C GLY A 181 -22.18 15.93 -8.37
N ASN A 182 -21.39 16.61 -9.21
CA ASN A 182 -21.65 16.75 -10.65
C ASN A 182 -21.65 15.43 -11.44
N GLN A 183 -20.83 14.46 -11.03
CA GLN A 183 -20.75 13.16 -11.73
C GLN A 183 -22.06 12.39 -11.60
N ILE A 184 -22.66 12.40 -10.41
CA ILE A 184 -23.95 11.75 -10.16
C ILE A 184 -25.10 12.48 -10.84
N GLN A 185 -25.07 13.84 -10.85
CA GLN A 185 -26.05 14.62 -11.60
C GLN A 185 -26.02 14.29 -13.09
N LYS A 186 -24.82 14.19 -13.67
CA LYS A 186 -24.61 13.81 -15.06
C LYS A 186 -25.03 12.37 -15.34
N PHE A 187 -24.75 11.46 -14.43
CA PHE A 187 -25.17 10.06 -14.50
C PHE A 187 -26.70 9.96 -14.52
N GLY A 188 -27.38 10.59 -13.57
CA GLY A 188 -28.85 10.63 -13.50
C GLY A 188 -29.49 11.24 -14.75
N LYS A 189 -28.92 12.37 -15.24
CA LYS A 189 -29.36 12.98 -16.51
C LYS A 189 -29.26 12.00 -17.68
N SER A 190 -28.15 11.29 -17.77
CA SER A 190 -27.93 10.30 -18.85
C SER A 190 -28.94 9.16 -18.79
N LEU A 191 -29.20 8.64 -17.61
CA LEU A 191 -30.18 7.58 -17.37
C LEU A 191 -31.60 8.03 -17.73
N ALA A 192 -31.99 9.22 -17.26
CA ALA A 192 -33.34 9.78 -17.50
C ALA A 192 -33.60 9.98 -19.01
N ILE A 193 -32.61 10.52 -19.74
CA ILE A 193 -32.75 10.69 -21.20
C ILE A 193 -32.85 9.32 -21.89
N ARG A 194 -32.01 8.33 -21.52
CA ARG A 194 -32.07 6.98 -22.09
C ARG A 194 -33.39 6.27 -21.79
N TYR A 195 -33.96 6.48 -20.60
CA TYR A 195 -35.32 5.98 -20.30
C TYR A 195 -36.37 6.61 -21.20
N LEU A 196 -36.36 7.94 -21.37
CA LEU A 196 -37.32 8.62 -22.27
C LEU A 196 -37.17 8.19 -23.72
N GLN A 197 -35.96 7.90 -24.19
CA GLN A 197 -35.71 7.39 -25.54
C GLN A 197 -36.37 6.03 -25.81
N LEU A 198 -36.58 5.19 -24.79
CA LEU A 198 -37.29 3.91 -24.96
C LEU A 198 -38.77 4.10 -25.38
N TYR A 199 -39.38 5.23 -25.03
CA TYR A 199 -40.79 5.49 -25.27
C TYR A 199 -41.03 6.58 -26.34
N LYS A 200 -40.18 7.59 -26.43
CA LYS A 200 -40.33 8.74 -27.30
C LYS A 200 -39.39 8.72 -28.52
N GLY A 201 -38.40 7.83 -28.52
CA GLY A 201 -37.36 7.75 -29.56
C GLY A 201 -36.20 8.72 -29.34
N GLU A 202 -35.09 8.42 -30.00
CA GLU A 202 -33.83 9.19 -29.87
C GLU A 202 -33.93 10.59 -30.47
N GLU A 203 -34.69 10.76 -31.56
CA GLU A 203 -34.87 12.06 -32.21
C GLU A 203 -35.62 13.04 -31.31
N ALA A 204 -36.62 12.56 -30.55
CA ALA A 204 -37.41 13.37 -29.63
C ALA A 204 -36.66 13.68 -28.32
N CYS A 205 -35.67 12.85 -27.96
CA CYS A 205 -34.89 12.96 -26.73
C CYS A 205 -33.40 12.82 -27.03
N PRO A 206 -32.73 13.79 -27.68
CA PRO A 206 -31.33 13.71 -28.03
C PRO A 206 -30.44 13.65 -26.77
N LEU A 207 -29.47 12.75 -26.75
CA LEU A 207 -28.51 12.63 -25.64
C LEU A 207 -27.36 13.61 -25.86
N PRO A 208 -27.14 14.59 -24.97
CA PRO A 208 -26.01 15.54 -25.07
C PRO A 208 -24.64 14.84 -25.03
N GLU A 209 -23.65 15.41 -25.71
CA GLU A 209 -22.29 14.85 -25.79
C GLU A 209 -21.63 14.69 -24.40
N GLU A 210 -21.93 15.62 -23.48
CA GLU A 210 -21.41 15.57 -22.13
C GLU A 210 -21.99 14.43 -21.27
N CYS A 211 -23.07 13.77 -21.71
CA CYS A 211 -23.70 12.66 -21.02
C CYS A 211 -22.94 11.34 -21.21
N TYR A 212 -23.14 10.39 -20.30
CA TYR A 212 -22.58 9.05 -20.42
C TYR A 212 -23.23 8.28 -21.58
N GLN A 213 -22.39 7.78 -22.50
CA GLN A 213 -22.83 7.15 -23.75
C GLN A 213 -22.84 5.61 -23.68
N GLY A 214 -22.42 5.02 -22.55
CA GLY A 214 -22.15 3.59 -22.43
C GLY A 214 -23.40 2.71 -22.56
N ALA A 215 -23.21 1.45 -22.97
CA ALA A 215 -24.29 0.47 -23.05
C ALA A 215 -24.85 0.09 -21.67
N ASP A 216 -24.06 0.25 -20.63
CA ASP A 216 -24.42 0.10 -19.23
C ASP A 216 -25.52 1.11 -18.83
N ILE A 217 -25.45 2.36 -19.30
CA ILE A 217 -26.49 3.37 -19.08
C ILE A 217 -27.81 2.96 -19.73
N ILE A 218 -27.75 2.47 -20.98
CA ILE A 218 -28.93 1.95 -21.69
C ILE A 218 -29.51 0.74 -20.93
N GLN A 219 -28.67 -0.15 -20.45
CA GLN A 219 -29.12 -1.32 -19.69
C GLN A 219 -29.81 -0.91 -18.39
N ARG A 220 -29.26 0.03 -17.61
CA ARG A 220 -29.90 0.54 -16.39
C ARG A 220 -31.25 1.22 -16.68
N ALA A 221 -31.34 2.00 -17.75
CA ALA A 221 -32.60 2.61 -18.17
C ALA A 221 -33.66 1.55 -18.53
N LYS A 222 -33.28 0.47 -19.21
CA LYS A 222 -34.19 -0.66 -19.51
C LYS A 222 -34.62 -1.39 -18.23
N GLU A 223 -33.71 -1.63 -17.30
CA GLU A 223 -34.03 -2.27 -16.01
C GLU A 223 -35.04 -1.44 -15.23
N PHE A 224 -34.90 -0.11 -15.19
CA PHE A 224 -35.84 0.79 -14.58
C PHE A 224 -37.21 0.76 -15.30
N ALA A 225 -37.21 0.77 -16.63
CA ALA A 225 -38.43 0.68 -17.44
C ALA A 225 -39.15 -0.66 -17.23
N ASN A 226 -38.44 -1.78 -17.04
CA ASN A 226 -39.05 -3.09 -16.75
C ASN A 226 -39.79 -3.12 -15.41
N VAL A 227 -39.38 -2.31 -14.44
CA VAL A 227 -40.03 -2.21 -13.12
C VAL A 227 -41.18 -1.20 -13.11
N HIS A 228 -40.97 -0.03 -13.72
CA HIS A 228 -41.87 1.11 -13.59
C HIS A 228 -42.72 1.35 -14.84
N GLY A 229 -42.50 0.61 -15.94
CA GLY A 229 -43.22 0.84 -17.21
C GLY A 229 -43.00 2.26 -17.70
N ASP A 230 -44.08 2.90 -18.16
CA ASP A 230 -44.14 4.27 -18.67
C ASP A 230 -44.51 5.34 -17.62
N SER A 231 -44.53 4.95 -16.33
CA SER A 231 -45.04 5.83 -15.24
C SER A 231 -44.34 7.17 -15.16
N TYR A 232 -43.07 7.25 -15.55
CA TYR A 232 -42.25 8.46 -15.50
C TYR A 232 -42.10 9.19 -16.85
N VAL A 233 -42.76 8.70 -17.92
CA VAL A 233 -42.61 9.31 -19.26
C VAL A 233 -43.13 10.76 -19.33
N ASN A 234 -44.11 11.08 -18.52
CA ASN A 234 -44.71 12.42 -18.42
C ASN A 234 -44.47 13.08 -17.04
N ALA A 235 -43.65 12.50 -16.18
CA ALA A 235 -43.24 13.09 -14.91
C ALA A 235 -42.31 14.29 -15.13
N ASP A 236 -42.10 15.09 -14.08
CA ASP A 236 -41.08 16.12 -14.08
C ASP A 236 -39.67 15.49 -14.29
N PHE A 237 -38.82 16.18 -15.04
CA PHE A 237 -37.52 15.63 -15.41
C PHE A 237 -36.62 15.40 -14.19
N GLU A 238 -36.66 16.27 -13.18
CA GLU A 238 -35.87 16.13 -11.95
C GLU A 238 -36.44 14.99 -11.09
N GLU A 239 -37.74 14.78 -11.08
CA GLU A 239 -38.38 13.63 -10.42
C GLU A 239 -37.91 12.31 -11.06
N LEU A 240 -38.03 12.20 -12.40
CA LEU A 240 -37.50 11.03 -13.14
C LEU A 240 -36.00 10.81 -12.87
N LYS A 241 -35.20 11.87 -12.98
CA LYS A 241 -33.77 11.82 -12.75
C LYS A 241 -33.42 11.29 -11.35
N SER A 242 -34.11 11.80 -10.35
CA SER A 242 -33.96 11.38 -8.95
C SER A 242 -34.32 9.89 -8.76
N ALA A 243 -35.50 9.49 -9.25
CA ALA A 243 -35.99 8.12 -9.12
C ALA A 243 -35.09 7.09 -9.81
N ILE A 244 -34.67 7.36 -11.06
CA ILE A 244 -33.81 6.43 -11.80
C ILE A 244 -32.40 6.39 -11.26
N THR A 245 -31.87 7.49 -10.72
CA THR A 245 -30.57 7.52 -10.05
C THR A 245 -30.61 6.69 -8.76
N ALA A 246 -31.63 6.84 -7.95
CA ALA A 246 -31.82 6.09 -6.72
C ALA A 246 -31.94 4.57 -6.96
N ASP A 247 -32.50 4.16 -8.10
CA ASP A 247 -32.57 2.75 -8.51
C ASP A 247 -31.22 2.23 -9.04
N ALA A 248 -30.53 3.00 -9.89
CA ALA A 248 -29.34 2.55 -10.60
C ALA A 248 -28.07 2.57 -9.75
N LEU A 249 -27.90 3.58 -8.88
CA LEU A 249 -26.66 3.79 -8.11
C LEU A 249 -26.32 2.62 -7.17
N PRO A 250 -27.26 2.09 -6.35
CA PRO A 250 -26.98 0.91 -5.54
C PRO A 250 -26.58 -0.33 -6.35
N LYS A 251 -27.17 -0.50 -7.56
CA LYS A 251 -26.85 -1.60 -8.47
C LYS A 251 -25.43 -1.48 -9.02
N ASN A 252 -24.98 -0.26 -9.33
CA ASN A 252 -23.61 0.00 -9.76
C ASN A 252 -22.61 -0.26 -8.63
N ILE A 253 -22.90 0.22 -7.42
CA ILE A 253 -22.07 -0.05 -6.23
C ILE A 253 -21.96 -1.56 -5.97
N ALA A 254 -23.08 -2.30 -6.07
CA ALA A 254 -23.06 -3.76 -5.97
C ALA A 254 -22.21 -4.41 -7.09
N GLY A 255 -22.22 -3.82 -8.29
CA GLY A 255 -21.36 -4.20 -9.40
C GLY A 255 -19.87 -4.04 -9.07
N LEU A 256 -19.48 -2.87 -8.57
CA LEU A 256 -18.10 -2.59 -8.14
C LEU A 256 -17.64 -3.58 -7.05
N LYS A 257 -18.48 -3.82 -6.05
CA LYS A 257 -18.21 -4.81 -4.99
C LYS A 257 -17.98 -6.21 -5.54
N ARG A 258 -18.80 -6.64 -6.49
CA ARG A 258 -18.67 -7.95 -7.13
C ARG A 258 -17.39 -8.05 -7.96
N ASP A 259 -17.06 -7.02 -8.75
CA ASP A 259 -15.89 -7.01 -9.64
C ASP A 259 -14.58 -7.00 -8.82
N LEU A 260 -14.54 -6.22 -7.73
CA LEU A 260 -13.42 -6.25 -6.77
C LEU A 260 -13.34 -7.57 -6.02
N GLY A 261 -14.47 -8.18 -5.65
CA GLY A 261 -14.50 -9.51 -5.06
C GLY A 261 -13.93 -10.60 -5.99
N LYS A 262 -14.22 -10.53 -7.31
CA LYS A 262 -13.57 -11.39 -8.32
C LYS A 262 -12.05 -11.18 -8.34
N TYR A 263 -11.60 -9.94 -8.16
CA TYR A 263 -10.19 -9.59 -8.09
C TYR A 263 -9.54 -9.93 -6.74
N ARG A 264 -10.30 -10.59 -5.82
CA ARG A 264 -9.92 -10.96 -4.46
C ARG A 264 -9.57 -9.77 -3.57
N ILE A 265 -10.25 -8.65 -3.79
CA ILE A 265 -10.15 -7.46 -2.95
C ILE A 265 -11.42 -7.33 -2.13
N GLN A 266 -11.25 -7.12 -0.82
CA GLN A 266 -12.33 -6.88 0.12
C GLN A 266 -12.03 -5.61 0.91
N TYR A 267 -13.08 -4.81 1.12
CA TYR A 267 -13.01 -3.58 1.90
C TYR A 267 -13.77 -3.74 3.20
N ASP A 268 -13.22 -3.17 4.27
CA ASP A 268 -13.86 -3.12 5.58
C ASP A 268 -14.92 -2.02 5.60
N VAL A 269 -14.66 -0.91 4.90
CA VAL A 269 -15.54 0.25 4.85
C VAL A 269 -15.77 0.68 3.40
N TRP A 270 -17.04 0.91 3.07
CA TRP A 270 -17.51 1.58 1.86
C TRP A 270 -18.11 2.91 2.30
N PHE A 271 -17.35 3.99 2.16
CA PHE A 271 -17.68 5.30 2.72
C PHE A 271 -18.41 6.18 1.69
N PRO A 272 -19.72 6.48 1.83
CA PRO A 272 -20.44 7.38 0.92
C PRO A 272 -20.07 8.85 1.19
N GLU A 273 -19.76 9.61 0.14
CA GLU A 273 -19.54 11.07 0.23
C GLU A 273 -20.77 11.79 0.76
N SER A 274 -21.97 11.33 0.36
CA SER A 274 -23.26 11.90 0.80
C SER A 274 -23.37 12.02 2.32
N THR A 275 -22.76 11.09 3.08
CA THR A 275 -22.77 11.16 4.55
C THR A 275 -22.09 12.40 5.11
N LEU A 276 -21.08 12.96 4.43
CA LEU A 276 -20.42 14.21 4.84
C LEU A 276 -21.30 15.44 4.61
N HIS A 277 -22.10 15.40 3.54
CA HIS A 277 -23.04 16.46 3.22
C HIS A 277 -24.27 16.41 4.13
N ASP A 278 -24.86 15.24 4.30
CA ASP A 278 -26.07 15.02 5.11
C ASP A 278 -25.85 15.30 6.59
N SER A 279 -24.66 14.99 7.11
CA SER A 279 -24.27 15.28 8.50
C SER A 279 -23.89 16.74 8.75
N GLY A 280 -23.68 17.54 7.69
CA GLY A 280 -23.17 18.91 7.80
C GLY A 280 -21.65 19.00 7.99
N ALA A 281 -20.92 17.88 7.97
CA ALA A 281 -19.48 17.84 8.23
C ALA A 281 -18.65 18.73 7.27
N VAL A 282 -19.09 18.89 6.02
CA VAL A 282 -18.44 19.80 5.06
C VAL A 282 -18.56 21.26 5.54
N ASN A 283 -19.73 21.69 6.00
CA ASN A 283 -19.95 23.05 6.52
C ASN A 283 -19.17 23.27 7.83
N ASP A 284 -19.12 22.27 8.70
CA ASP A 284 -18.37 22.35 9.96
C ASP A 284 -16.88 22.55 9.71
N ILE A 285 -16.31 21.88 8.71
CA ILE A 285 -14.90 22.05 8.30
C ILE A 285 -14.65 23.44 7.69
N ILE A 286 -15.56 23.94 6.86
CA ILE A 286 -15.46 25.31 6.33
C ILE A 286 -15.44 26.31 7.46
N GLN A 287 -16.35 26.18 8.45
CA GLN A 287 -16.39 27.05 9.61
C GLN A 287 -15.12 26.93 10.46
N LEU A 288 -14.63 25.72 10.71
CA LEU A 288 -13.38 25.47 11.45
C LEU A 288 -12.18 26.17 10.79
N LEU A 289 -12.07 26.11 9.46
CA LEU A 289 -11.00 26.78 8.72
C LEU A 289 -11.12 28.30 8.77
N LEU A 290 -12.33 28.86 8.77
CA LEU A 290 -12.59 30.29 8.97
C LEU A 290 -12.18 30.73 10.38
N ASP A 291 -12.60 30.01 11.41
CA ASP A 291 -12.30 30.31 12.82
C ASP A 291 -10.79 30.27 13.11
N LYS A 292 -10.06 29.39 12.43
CA LYS A 292 -8.59 29.30 12.50
C LYS A 292 -7.88 30.34 11.64
N GLY A 293 -8.61 31.15 10.88
CA GLY A 293 -8.04 32.14 9.98
C GLY A 293 -7.30 31.56 8.77
N ALA A 294 -7.54 30.26 8.46
CA ALA A 294 -6.97 29.58 7.31
C ALA A 294 -7.72 29.87 6.00
N CYS A 295 -8.89 30.50 6.09
CA CYS A 295 -9.71 30.95 4.97
C CYS A 295 -10.05 32.44 5.10
N TYR A 296 -10.47 33.05 3.98
CA TYR A 296 -11.00 34.40 3.93
C TYR A 296 -12.13 34.49 2.90
N LYS A 297 -12.97 35.51 3.04
CA LYS A 297 -14.05 35.77 2.10
C LYS A 297 -13.57 36.75 1.05
N ALA A 298 -13.67 36.36 -0.23
CA ALA A 298 -13.34 37.20 -1.37
C ALA A 298 -14.44 38.23 -1.65
N GLU A 299 -14.15 39.24 -2.49
CA GLU A 299 -15.08 40.33 -2.82
C GLU A 299 -16.38 39.83 -3.50
N ASP A 300 -16.28 38.78 -4.29
CA ASP A 300 -17.44 38.12 -4.98
C ASP A 300 -18.25 37.21 -4.05
N GLY A 301 -17.85 37.08 -2.79
CA GLY A 301 -18.50 36.25 -1.78
C GLY A 301 -17.98 34.81 -1.70
N ALA A 302 -17.04 34.39 -2.54
CA ALA A 302 -16.40 33.10 -2.45
C ALA A 302 -15.57 32.97 -1.16
N ILE A 303 -15.42 31.76 -0.62
CA ILE A 303 -14.51 31.47 0.49
C ILE A 303 -13.24 30.86 -0.10
N MET A 304 -12.11 31.52 0.16
CA MET A 304 -10.79 31.15 -0.32
C MET A 304 -9.97 30.51 0.80
N TYR A 305 -9.35 29.37 0.52
CA TYR A 305 -8.40 28.71 1.42
C TYR A 305 -6.98 29.18 1.10
N LYS A 306 -6.22 29.53 2.15
CA LYS A 306 -4.83 30.01 2.07
C LYS A 306 -3.86 28.87 1.76
N SER A 307 -4.01 28.25 0.60
CA SER A 307 -3.29 27.05 0.18
C SER A 307 -1.78 27.27 0.17
N ALA A 308 -1.32 28.40 -0.37
CA ALA A 308 0.09 28.75 -0.44
C ALA A 308 0.79 28.75 0.94
N GLN A 309 0.10 29.26 1.97
CA GLN A 309 0.63 29.34 3.33
C GLN A 309 0.88 27.96 3.95
N TYR A 310 -0.05 27.03 3.79
CA TYR A 310 -0.03 25.74 4.49
C TYR A 310 0.66 24.61 3.70
N SER A 311 0.62 24.67 2.36
CA SER A 311 1.20 23.62 1.53
C SER A 311 2.72 23.74 1.31
N SER A 312 3.31 24.90 1.56
CA SER A 312 4.75 25.16 1.38
C SER A 312 5.66 24.19 2.15
N LYS A 313 5.24 23.72 3.32
CA LYS A 313 5.94 22.73 4.16
C LYS A 313 6.09 21.37 3.48
N TYR A 314 5.17 21.02 2.57
CA TYR A 314 5.08 19.71 1.94
C TYR A 314 5.55 19.68 0.47
N GLY A 315 6.26 20.70 0.06
CA GLY A 315 6.75 20.89 -1.30
C GLY A 315 5.89 21.89 -2.08
N VAL A 316 6.48 22.50 -3.09
CA VAL A 316 5.78 23.51 -3.90
C VAL A 316 4.69 22.82 -4.72
N ALA A 317 3.46 22.97 -4.30
CA ALA A 317 2.31 22.70 -5.14
C ALA A 317 2.38 23.68 -6.33
N ASN A 318 2.75 23.15 -7.50
CA ASN A 318 2.72 23.84 -8.79
C ASN A 318 3.57 25.13 -8.91
N LYS A 319 4.88 24.98 -9.04
CA LYS A 319 5.59 25.84 -9.98
C LYS A 319 5.25 25.36 -11.39
N LYS A 320 4.10 25.73 -11.95
CA LYS A 320 3.95 25.76 -13.39
C LYS A 320 4.90 26.83 -13.88
N LYS A 321 5.94 26.45 -14.60
CA LYS A 321 6.62 27.38 -15.48
C LYS A 321 5.57 27.77 -16.53
N SER A 322 5.14 29.02 -16.49
CA SER A 322 4.44 29.63 -17.63
C SER A 322 5.35 29.52 -18.85
N ASP A 323 4.78 29.51 -20.05
CA ASP A 323 5.52 29.48 -21.33
C ASP A 323 6.54 30.65 -21.44
N ASP A 324 6.43 31.67 -20.60
CA ASP A 324 7.33 32.84 -20.53
C ASP A 324 8.45 32.71 -19.48
N GLY A 325 8.54 31.58 -18.76
CA GLY A 325 9.59 31.31 -17.78
C GLY A 325 9.38 31.95 -16.41
N SER A 326 8.24 32.62 -16.14
CA SER A 326 7.89 33.14 -14.83
C SER A 326 7.42 32.04 -13.88
N GLU A 327 7.84 32.08 -12.62
CA GLU A 327 7.34 31.19 -11.57
C GLU A 327 5.98 31.73 -11.11
N GLU A 328 4.88 31.01 -11.42
CA GLU A 328 3.59 31.33 -10.81
C GLU A 328 3.63 30.98 -9.33
N GLU A 329 3.37 31.97 -8.46
CA GLU A 329 3.14 31.76 -7.03
C GLU A 329 1.96 30.81 -6.82
N ALA A 330 2.07 29.97 -5.80
CA ALA A 330 0.97 29.09 -5.40
C ALA A 330 -0.27 29.94 -5.10
N LYS A 331 -1.38 29.68 -5.81
CA LYS A 331 -2.63 30.43 -5.63
C LYS A 331 -3.47 29.80 -4.52
N ASP A 332 -4.20 30.66 -3.82
CA ASP A 332 -5.22 30.23 -2.88
C ASP A 332 -6.35 29.48 -3.62
N GLU A 333 -6.97 28.53 -2.93
CA GLU A 333 -7.96 27.62 -3.51
C GLU A 333 -9.37 28.03 -3.14
N VAL A 334 -10.31 27.94 -4.09
CA VAL A 334 -11.73 28.17 -3.81
C VAL A 334 -12.28 27.00 -2.99
N LEU A 335 -12.71 27.27 -1.76
CA LEU A 335 -13.35 26.29 -0.88
C LEU A 335 -14.87 26.30 -1.05
N VAL A 336 -15.45 27.50 -1.15
CA VAL A 336 -16.87 27.72 -1.45
C VAL A 336 -16.99 28.73 -2.58
N ARG A 337 -17.75 28.38 -3.61
CA ARG A 337 -17.98 29.26 -4.74
C ARG A 337 -18.84 30.46 -4.35
N ALA A 338 -18.83 31.54 -5.14
CA ALA A 338 -19.64 32.73 -4.93
C ALA A 338 -21.15 32.46 -4.79
N ASN A 339 -21.64 31.38 -5.39
CA ASN A 339 -23.03 30.91 -5.27
C ASN A 339 -23.33 30.12 -3.99
N GLY A 340 -22.37 30.02 -3.06
CA GLY A 340 -22.53 29.33 -1.78
C GLY A 340 -22.31 27.80 -1.83
N VAL A 341 -21.95 27.24 -3.00
CA VAL A 341 -21.77 25.79 -3.15
C VAL A 341 -20.32 25.41 -2.80
N PRO A 342 -20.08 24.49 -1.84
CA PRO A 342 -18.75 23.96 -1.56
C PRO A 342 -18.12 23.29 -2.79
N THR A 343 -16.78 23.34 -2.84
CA THR A 343 -16.01 22.62 -3.86
C THR A 343 -15.71 21.20 -3.41
N TYR A 344 -15.23 20.35 -4.32
CA TYR A 344 -14.75 19.02 -3.97
C TYR A 344 -13.63 19.05 -2.92
N PHE A 345 -12.79 20.08 -2.97
CA PHE A 345 -11.70 20.23 -2.00
C PHE A 345 -12.22 20.40 -0.56
N ALA A 346 -13.36 21.06 -0.36
CA ALA A 346 -13.98 21.15 0.96
C ALA A 346 -14.47 19.78 1.48
N ALA A 347 -15.05 18.98 0.59
CA ALA A 347 -15.48 17.61 0.91
C ALA A 347 -14.28 16.71 1.20
N ASP A 348 -13.21 16.82 0.42
CA ASP A 348 -11.95 16.07 0.64
C ASP A 348 -11.32 16.40 2.00
N ILE A 349 -11.29 17.67 2.40
CA ILE A 349 -10.80 18.08 3.73
C ILE A 349 -11.68 17.48 4.83
N ALA A 350 -12.99 17.55 4.69
CA ALA A 350 -13.94 17.00 5.66
C ALA A 350 -13.77 15.48 5.80
N TYR A 351 -13.52 14.79 4.70
CA TYR A 351 -13.32 13.36 4.68
C TYR A 351 -12.01 12.95 5.39
N HIS A 352 -10.88 13.61 5.09
CA HIS A 352 -9.62 13.31 5.77
C HIS A 352 -9.66 13.71 7.25
N TYR A 353 -10.36 14.79 7.59
CA TYR A 353 -10.63 15.13 8.99
C TYR A 353 -11.45 14.05 9.68
N ASN A 354 -12.45 13.50 8.99
CA ASN A 354 -13.24 12.38 9.50
C ASN A 354 -12.35 11.15 9.79
N LYS A 355 -11.44 10.78 8.88
CA LYS A 355 -10.48 9.69 9.11
C LYS A 355 -9.62 9.95 10.36
N LEU A 356 -8.94 11.09 10.40
CA LEU A 356 -7.86 11.34 11.35
C LEU A 356 -8.34 11.85 12.72
N ALA A 357 -9.41 12.65 12.76
CA ALA A 357 -9.93 13.25 13.99
C ALA A 357 -11.16 12.51 14.53
N VAL A 358 -12.17 12.25 13.70
CA VAL A 358 -13.45 11.69 14.16
C VAL A 358 -13.31 10.19 14.43
N ARG A 359 -12.76 9.44 13.46
CA ARG A 359 -12.56 7.99 13.59
C ARG A 359 -11.24 7.63 14.30
N GLY A 360 -10.33 8.60 14.46
CA GLY A 360 -9.13 8.48 15.26
C GLY A 360 -8.09 7.51 14.71
N PHE A 361 -7.93 7.41 13.38
CA PHE A 361 -6.80 6.69 12.80
C PHE A 361 -5.50 7.42 13.08
N ASP A 362 -4.45 6.68 13.43
CA ASP A 362 -3.12 7.27 13.64
C ASP A 362 -2.56 7.79 12.31
N LYS A 363 -2.86 7.11 11.20
CA LYS A 363 -2.45 7.49 9.85
C LYS A 363 -3.52 7.12 8.81
N ALA A 364 -3.66 7.96 7.79
CA ALA A 364 -4.36 7.65 6.56
C ALA A 364 -3.34 7.50 5.43
N ILE A 365 -3.51 6.48 4.59
CA ILE A 365 -2.70 6.20 3.41
C ILE A 365 -3.63 6.10 2.23
N ASP A 366 -3.47 6.98 1.26
CA ASP A 366 -4.30 7.00 0.06
C ASP A 366 -3.47 6.60 -1.17
N VAL A 367 -4.02 5.73 -2.03
CA VAL A 367 -3.39 5.33 -3.29
C VAL A 367 -4.04 6.12 -4.43
N TRP A 368 -3.33 7.11 -4.96
CA TRP A 368 -3.82 8.00 -6.01
C TRP A 368 -3.08 7.83 -7.33
N GLY A 369 -3.71 8.19 -8.44
CA GLY A 369 -3.05 8.35 -9.73
C GLY A 369 -2.02 9.50 -9.69
N ALA A 370 -0.96 9.36 -10.47
CA ALA A 370 0.13 10.36 -10.50
C ALA A 370 -0.30 11.74 -11.00
N ASP A 371 -1.43 11.83 -11.71
CA ASP A 371 -2.09 13.07 -12.10
C ASP A 371 -2.55 13.93 -10.91
N HIS A 372 -2.73 13.31 -9.73
CA HIS A 372 -3.07 14.00 -8.47
C HIS A 372 -1.85 14.50 -7.68
N HIS A 373 -0.62 14.41 -8.20
CA HIS A 373 0.60 14.83 -7.51
C HIS A 373 0.50 16.24 -6.89
N GLY A 374 -0.05 17.21 -7.64
CA GLY A 374 -0.24 18.59 -7.15
C GLY A 374 -1.23 18.74 -5.99
N HIS A 375 -2.08 17.72 -5.76
CA HIS A 375 -3.08 17.74 -4.69
C HIS A 375 -2.54 17.30 -3.33
N VAL A 376 -1.45 16.52 -3.32
CA VAL A 376 -0.86 15.95 -2.09
C VAL A 376 -0.45 17.03 -1.09
N ALA A 377 0.37 17.99 -1.52
CA ALA A 377 0.85 19.06 -0.63
C ALA A 377 -0.30 19.94 -0.12
N ARG A 378 -1.31 20.18 -0.95
CA ARG A 378 -2.51 20.97 -0.58
C ARG A 378 -3.31 20.25 0.49
N MET A 379 -3.53 18.94 0.34
CA MET A 379 -4.29 18.15 1.31
C MET A 379 -3.56 18.02 2.65
N LYS A 380 -2.24 17.73 2.63
CA LYS A 380 -1.42 17.71 3.85
C LYS A 380 -1.44 19.08 4.56
N GLY A 381 -1.32 20.17 3.80
CA GLY A 381 -1.43 21.54 4.34
C GLY A 381 -2.81 21.83 4.92
N ALA A 382 -3.87 21.32 4.30
CA ALA A 382 -5.23 21.46 4.83
C ALA A 382 -5.41 20.73 6.17
N MET A 383 -4.75 19.58 6.35
CA MET A 383 -4.74 18.88 7.65
C MET A 383 -4.04 19.73 8.74
N ASP A 384 -2.91 20.36 8.43
CA ASP A 384 -2.28 21.33 9.35
C ASP A 384 -3.24 22.50 9.66
N ALA A 385 -3.92 23.03 8.65
CA ALA A 385 -4.85 24.15 8.78
C ALA A 385 -6.04 23.87 9.70
N VAL A 386 -6.59 22.65 9.68
CA VAL A 386 -7.65 22.24 10.60
C VAL A 386 -7.14 21.88 12.00
N GLY A 387 -5.82 21.90 12.21
CA GLY A 387 -5.18 21.66 13.51
C GLY A 387 -4.76 20.21 13.75
N LEU A 388 -4.66 19.43 12.69
CA LEU A 388 -4.06 18.09 12.69
C LEU A 388 -2.59 18.18 12.25
N ASP A 389 -1.86 17.07 12.34
CA ASP A 389 -0.55 16.94 11.72
C ASP A 389 -0.69 16.34 10.31
N GLY A 390 -0.41 17.13 9.28
CA GLY A 390 -0.50 16.71 7.88
C GLY A 390 0.45 15.55 7.52
N SER A 391 1.47 15.26 8.35
CA SER A 391 2.32 14.08 8.19
C SER A 391 1.60 12.76 8.51
N ARG A 392 0.41 12.83 9.13
CA ARG A 392 -0.46 11.68 9.35
C ARG A 392 -1.24 11.25 8.09
N LEU A 393 -1.20 12.03 7.03
CA LEU A 393 -1.69 11.66 5.71
C LEU A 393 -0.49 11.31 4.82
N ASP A 394 -0.42 10.08 4.35
CA ASP A 394 0.51 9.68 3.31
C ASP A 394 -0.22 9.37 2.01
N VAL A 395 0.43 9.63 0.89
CA VAL A 395 -0.14 9.37 -0.43
C VAL A 395 0.86 8.57 -1.26
N VAL A 396 0.43 7.39 -1.68
CA VAL A 396 1.16 6.55 -2.63
C VAL A 396 0.71 6.94 -4.04
N LEU A 397 1.59 7.58 -4.78
CA LEU A 397 1.32 7.99 -6.16
C LEU A 397 1.62 6.85 -7.12
N MET A 398 0.63 6.48 -7.92
CA MET A 398 0.73 5.38 -8.87
C MET A 398 0.80 5.88 -10.29
N GLN A 399 1.84 5.46 -11.03
CA GLN A 399 2.00 5.73 -12.45
C GLN A 399 1.09 4.87 -13.32
N MET A 400 0.92 5.31 -14.57
CA MET A 400 0.05 4.67 -15.55
C MET A 400 0.53 3.26 -15.93
N VAL A 401 -0.41 2.44 -16.39
CA VAL A 401 -0.18 1.11 -16.95
C VAL A 401 -0.39 1.16 -18.45
N ASN A 402 0.57 0.67 -19.22
CA ASN A 402 0.43 0.38 -20.63
C ASN A 402 0.14 -1.13 -20.81
N LEU A 403 -0.85 -1.46 -21.61
CA LEU A 403 -1.07 -2.85 -22.01
C LEU A 403 -0.24 -3.16 -23.26
N ILE A 404 0.48 -4.28 -23.23
CA ILE A 404 1.27 -4.78 -24.36
C ILE A 404 0.69 -6.12 -24.81
N ARG A 405 0.51 -6.32 -26.10
CA ARG A 405 0.16 -7.60 -26.75
C ARG A 405 0.91 -7.72 -28.06
N ASP A 406 1.51 -8.87 -28.36
CA ASP A 406 2.38 -9.10 -29.52
C ASP A 406 3.52 -8.04 -29.62
N GLY A 407 4.07 -7.63 -28.47
CA GLY A 407 5.12 -6.61 -28.37
C GLY A 407 4.68 -5.19 -28.75
N LYS A 408 3.38 -4.92 -28.85
CA LYS A 408 2.83 -3.60 -29.24
C LYS A 408 1.85 -3.07 -28.19
N PRO A 409 1.83 -1.75 -27.96
CA PRO A 409 0.82 -1.14 -27.09
C PRO A 409 -0.60 -1.42 -27.58
N VAL A 410 -1.44 -1.89 -26.68
CA VAL A 410 -2.87 -2.10 -26.92
C VAL A 410 -3.63 -0.90 -26.34
N ARG A 411 -4.52 -0.31 -27.14
CA ARG A 411 -5.38 0.77 -26.65
C ARG A 411 -6.31 0.18 -25.57
N MET A 412 -6.43 0.89 -24.44
CA MET A 412 -7.38 0.54 -23.36
C MET A 412 -8.85 0.70 -23.76
N SER A 413 -9.14 0.65 -25.06
CA SER A 413 -10.49 0.63 -25.60
C SER A 413 -10.63 -0.53 -26.59
N LYS A 414 -11.71 -1.29 -26.47
CA LYS A 414 -12.07 -2.31 -27.45
C LYS A 414 -12.26 -1.65 -28.83
N ARG A 415 -12.15 -2.43 -29.92
CA ARG A 415 -12.46 -1.99 -31.31
C ARG A 415 -13.84 -1.33 -31.46
N THR A 416 -14.73 -1.54 -30.49
CA THR A 416 -16.09 -0.97 -30.39
C THR A 416 -16.12 0.42 -29.71
N GLY A 417 -14.98 1.03 -29.37
CA GLY A 417 -14.91 2.31 -28.63
C GLY A 417 -15.19 2.19 -27.13
N LYS A 418 -15.39 0.98 -26.60
CA LYS A 418 -15.64 0.74 -25.16
C LYS A 418 -14.34 0.56 -24.41
N ALA A 419 -14.24 1.17 -23.22
CA ALA A 419 -13.14 0.94 -22.29
C ALA A 419 -13.07 -0.52 -21.86
N ILE A 420 -11.85 -1.06 -21.67
CA ILE A 420 -11.65 -2.39 -21.11
C ILE A 420 -11.98 -2.32 -19.61
N THR A 421 -12.87 -3.19 -19.16
CA THR A 421 -13.23 -3.29 -17.74
C THR A 421 -12.24 -4.18 -16.98
N LEU A 422 -12.24 -4.09 -15.65
CA LEU A 422 -11.50 -5.02 -14.78
C LEU A 422 -11.92 -6.48 -15.07
N THR A 423 -13.21 -6.73 -15.26
CA THR A 423 -13.72 -8.08 -15.56
C THR A 423 -13.18 -8.58 -16.90
N ASP A 424 -13.15 -7.74 -17.94
CA ASP A 424 -12.55 -8.12 -19.24
C ASP A 424 -11.06 -8.53 -19.08
N LEU A 425 -10.30 -7.83 -18.25
CA LEU A 425 -8.91 -8.20 -17.98
C LEU A 425 -8.82 -9.57 -17.29
N LEU A 426 -9.67 -9.81 -16.28
CA LEU A 426 -9.67 -11.04 -15.51
C LEU A 426 -10.25 -12.25 -16.26
N ASP A 427 -10.99 -12.04 -17.34
CA ASP A 427 -11.42 -13.08 -18.24
C ASP A 427 -10.26 -13.52 -19.18
N ASP A 428 -9.35 -12.58 -19.52
CA ASP A 428 -8.18 -12.85 -20.38
C ASP A 428 -6.94 -13.32 -19.58
N VAL A 429 -6.76 -12.87 -18.33
CA VAL A 429 -5.54 -13.08 -17.53
C VAL A 429 -5.88 -13.69 -16.18
N PRO A 430 -5.17 -14.76 -15.74
CA PRO A 430 -5.34 -15.32 -14.41
C PRO A 430 -5.14 -14.27 -13.32
N ILE A 431 -5.99 -14.29 -12.29
CA ILE A 431 -5.98 -13.31 -11.19
C ILE A 431 -4.61 -13.24 -10.51
N ASP A 432 -3.96 -14.38 -10.27
CA ASP A 432 -2.64 -14.43 -9.63
C ASP A 432 -1.60 -13.71 -10.49
N SER A 433 -1.63 -13.92 -11.81
CA SER A 433 -0.75 -13.22 -12.75
C SER A 433 -1.03 -11.72 -12.76
N ALA A 434 -2.30 -11.32 -12.85
CA ALA A 434 -2.66 -9.91 -12.85
C ALA A 434 -2.16 -9.19 -11.58
N ARG A 435 -2.43 -9.77 -10.40
CA ARG A 435 -2.01 -9.18 -9.11
C ARG A 435 -0.49 -9.15 -8.95
N PHE A 436 0.22 -10.21 -9.35
CA PHE A 436 1.67 -10.29 -9.28
C PHE A 436 2.34 -9.24 -10.17
N PHE A 437 1.95 -9.16 -11.45
CA PHE A 437 2.56 -8.23 -12.39
C PHE A 437 2.33 -6.77 -12.01
N PHE A 438 1.15 -6.43 -11.44
CA PHE A 438 0.89 -5.07 -10.97
C PHE A 438 1.73 -4.65 -9.77
N ASN A 439 2.20 -5.60 -8.96
CA ASN A 439 3.08 -5.37 -7.81
C ASN A 439 4.57 -5.57 -8.13
N GLN A 440 4.94 -5.93 -9.37
CA GLN A 440 6.32 -6.23 -9.74
C GLN A 440 7.20 -4.98 -9.86
N ARG A 441 6.60 -3.81 -9.98
CA ARG A 441 7.28 -2.52 -10.13
C ARG A 441 6.79 -1.57 -9.05
N GLU A 442 7.71 -0.74 -8.57
CA GLU A 442 7.38 0.38 -7.67
C GLU A 442 6.21 1.20 -8.21
N SER A 443 5.35 1.69 -7.31
CA SER A 443 4.17 2.50 -7.67
C SER A 443 4.53 3.71 -8.54
N SER A 444 5.68 4.35 -8.26
CA SER A 444 6.21 5.52 -8.95
C SER A 444 6.70 5.26 -10.38
N SER A 445 6.86 4.00 -10.78
CA SER A 445 7.32 3.59 -12.10
C SER A 445 6.16 3.29 -13.04
N THR A 446 6.27 3.68 -14.31
CA THR A 446 5.37 3.23 -15.37
C THR A 446 5.47 1.72 -15.54
N LEU A 447 4.34 1.06 -15.72
CA LEU A 447 4.27 -0.38 -15.89
C LEU A 447 3.80 -0.73 -17.29
N ASP A 448 4.62 -1.46 -18.03
CA ASP A 448 4.22 -2.16 -19.24
C ASP A 448 3.72 -3.55 -18.84
N PHE A 449 2.42 -3.74 -18.91
CA PHE A 449 1.77 -5.01 -18.58
C PHE A 449 1.67 -5.88 -19.84
N ASP A 450 2.52 -6.88 -19.92
CA ASP A 450 2.56 -7.84 -21.03
C ASP A 450 1.49 -8.92 -20.85
N LEU A 451 0.41 -8.81 -21.63
CA LEU A 451 -0.73 -9.74 -21.61
C LEU A 451 -0.32 -11.15 -22.06
N ASP A 452 0.61 -11.25 -23.01
CA ASP A 452 1.04 -12.54 -23.55
C ASP A 452 1.92 -13.28 -22.53
N LEU A 453 2.82 -12.55 -21.88
CA LEU A 453 3.63 -13.11 -20.80
C LEU A 453 2.79 -13.54 -19.59
N ALA A 454 1.76 -12.75 -19.24
CA ALA A 454 0.92 -13.00 -18.07
C ALA A 454 0.10 -14.32 -18.16
N VAL A 455 -0.12 -14.83 -19.36
CA VAL A 455 -0.86 -16.09 -19.60
C VAL A 455 0.03 -17.29 -19.96
N LYS A 456 1.36 -17.08 -20.11
CA LYS A 456 2.28 -18.18 -20.40
C LYS A 456 2.36 -19.19 -19.28
N ASN A 457 2.40 -20.47 -19.65
CA ASN A 457 2.52 -21.61 -18.74
C ASN A 457 3.93 -22.22 -18.80
N ASP A 458 4.95 -21.37 -18.71
CA ASP A 458 6.36 -21.77 -18.71
C ASP A 458 7.20 -20.89 -17.77
N SER A 459 8.51 -21.16 -17.71
CA SER A 459 9.44 -20.49 -16.78
C SER A 459 9.70 -19.01 -17.11
N GLU A 460 9.24 -18.50 -18.25
CA GLU A 460 9.33 -17.06 -18.57
C GLU A 460 8.32 -16.27 -17.74
N ASN A 461 7.18 -16.89 -17.40
CA ASN A 461 6.18 -16.27 -16.51
C ASN A 461 6.60 -16.47 -15.04
N PRO A 462 6.96 -15.40 -14.31
CA PRO A 462 7.42 -15.52 -12.93
C PRO A 462 6.35 -16.12 -12.00
N VAL A 463 5.07 -15.88 -12.26
CA VAL A 463 3.97 -16.46 -11.46
C VAL A 463 3.89 -17.95 -11.64
N TYR A 464 3.94 -18.42 -12.89
CA TYR A 464 3.97 -19.84 -13.18
C TYR A 464 5.18 -20.53 -12.53
N TYR A 465 6.35 -19.87 -12.56
CA TYR A 465 7.56 -20.39 -11.94
C TYR A 465 7.39 -20.60 -10.42
N VAL A 466 6.82 -19.63 -9.72
CA VAL A 466 6.53 -19.74 -8.27
C VAL A 466 5.49 -20.83 -8.00
N GLN A 467 4.40 -20.86 -8.77
CA GLN A 467 3.35 -21.86 -8.62
C GLN A 467 3.87 -23.28 -8.92
N TYR A 468 4.74 -23.42 -9.93
CA TYR A 468 5.37 -24.69 -10.27
C TYR A 468 6.27 -25.21 -9.14
N ALA A 469 7.06 -24.33 -8.51
CA ALA A 469 7.88 -24.70 -7.35
C ALA A 469 7.02 -25.27 -6.21
N HIS A 470 5.92 -24.59 -5.88
CA HIS A 470 4.96 -25.06 -4.87
C HIS A 470 4.32 -26.40 -5.24
N ALA A 471 3.84 -26.53 -6.48
CA ALA A 471 3.24 -27.77 -6.97
C ALA A 471 4.22 -28.96 -6.93
N ARG A 472 5.50 -28.70 -7.24
CA ARG A 472 6.56 -29.71 -7.17
C ARG A 472 6.82 -30.16 -5.72
N ILE A 473 6.90 -29.23 -4.76
CA ILE A 473 7.03 -29.55 -3.34
C ILE A 473 5.84 -30.40 -2.88
N CYS A 474 4.61 -30.01 -3.19
CA CYS A 474 3.42 -30.79 -2.86
C CYS A 474 3.45 -32.20 -3.47
N SER A 475 3.95 -32.35 -4.70
CA SER A 475 4.07 -33.65 -5.36
C SER A 475 5.11 -34.54 -4.67
N ILE A 476 6.24 -33.98 -4.22
CA ILE A 476 7.26 -34.71 -3.45
C ILE A 476 6.65 -35.22 -2.13
N LEU A 477 5.95 -34.35 -1.40
CA LEU A 477 5.33 -34.73 -0.13
C LEU A 477 4.29 -35.83 -0.31
N LYS A 478 3.44 -35.75 -1.34
CA LYS A 478 2.46 -36.81 -1.67
C LYS A 478 3.14 -38.15 -2.03
N LYS A 479 4.28 -38.07 -2.74
CA LYS A 479 5.05 -39.28 -3.09
C LYS A 479 5.61 -39.96 -1.83
N LEU A 480 6.23 -39.18 -0.93
CA LEU A 480 6.73 -39.69 0.33
C LEU A 480 5.63 -40.37 1.16
N GLU A 481 4.47 -39.71 1.27
CA GLU A 481 3.30 -40.29 1.95
C GLU A 481 2.86 -41.62 1.32
N SER A 482 2.81 -41.69 -0.02
CA SER A 482 2.48 -42.94 -0.73
C SER A 482 3.49 -44.08 -0.56
N GLU A 483 4.75 -43.73 -0.26
CA GLU A 483 5.82 -44.67 0.05
C GLU A 483 5.88 -45.03 1.55
N GLY A 484 4.91 -44.55 2.35
CA GLY A 484 4.84 -44.82 3.81
C GLY A 484 5.80 -43.99 4.66
N VAL A 485 6.41 -42.97 4.07
CA VAL A 485 7.28 -42.02 4.80
C VAL A 485 6.42 -40.93 5.40
N ALA A 486 6.19 -41.01 6.70
CA ALA A 486 5.45 -40.00 7.45
C ALA A 486 6.37 -38.86 7.91
N PHE A 487 5.88 -37.62 7.78
CA PHE A 487 6.53 -36.49 8.42
C PHE A 487 6.42 -36.61 9.95
N ARG A 488 7.54 -36.68 10.64
CA ARG A 488 7.62 -36.90 12.09
C ARG A 488 7.66 -35.61 12.91
N GLY A 489 7.56 -34.45 12.25
CA GLY A 489 7.82 -33.15 12.86
C GLY A 489 9.32 -32.84 12.92
N LEU A 490 9.64 -31.68 13.44
CA LEU A 490 11.02 -31.22 13.59
C LEU A 490 11.49 -31.48 15.02
N ASP A 491 12.44 -32.38 15.19
CA ASP A 491 13.25 -32.44 16.38
C ASP A 491 14.62 -31.75 16.18
N ALA A 492 15.35 -31.54 17.26
CA ALA A 492 16.61 -30.82 17.22
C ALA A 492 17.71 -31.58 16.44
N ALA A 493 17.64 -32.91 16.42
CA ALA A 493 18.62 -33.74 15.73
C ALA A 493 18.49 -33.65 14.20
N ASP A 494 17.25 -33.71 13.70
CA ASP A 494 16.97 -33.61 12.26
C ASP A 494 17.42 -32.26 11.68
N ALA A 495 17.16 -31.17 12.41
CA ALA A 495 17.55 -29.82 11.97
C ALA A 495 19.07 -29.59 12.02
N ALA A 496 19.78 -30.22 12.94
CA ALA A 496 21.25 -30.15 13.00
C ALA A 496 21.95 -30.87 11.83
N ALA A 497 21.24 -31.75 11.11
CA ALA A 497 21.76 -32.42 9.92
C ALA A 497 21.74 -31.56 8.65
N LEU A 498 21.09 -30.40 8.65
CA LEU A 498 21.06 -29.45 7.52
C LEU A 498 22.38 -28.69 7.43
N THR A 499 23.32 -29.24 6.67
CA THR A 499 24.67 -28.70 6.53
C THR A 499 25.05 -28.29 5.11
N ASP A 500 24.21 -28.63 4.12
CA ASP A 500 24.43 -28.25 2.73
C ASP A 500 24.31 -26.72 2.55
N PRO A 501 25.24 -26.08 1.82
CA PRO A 501 25.19 -24.64 1.59
C PRO A 501 23.89 -24.14 0.99
N SER A 502 23.21 -24.93 0.16
CA SER A 502 21.92 -24.58 -0.44
C SER A 502 20.78 -24.59 0.59
N GLU A 503 20.78 -25.53 1.53
CA GLU A 503 19.84 -25.59 2.65
C GLU A 503 20.01 -24.38 3.57
N LEU A 504 21.25 -24.05 3.94
CA LEU A 504 21.54 -22.89 4.77
C LEU A 504 21.20 -21.57 4.06
N ALA A 505 21.42 -21.49 2.74
CA ALA A 505 21.03 -20.33 1.95
C ALA A 505 19.50 -20.14 1.94
N LEU A 506 18.74 -21.24 1.79
CA LEU A 506 17.26 -21.20 1.86
C LEU A 506 16.78 -20.76 3.25
N LEU A 507 17.38 -21.27 4.33
CA LEU A 507 17.03 -20.86 5.69
C LEU A 507 17.33 -19.37 5.95
N ARG A 508 18.43 -18.82 5.39
CA ARG A 508 18.70 -17.37 5.45
C ARG A 508 17.65 -16.54 4.71
N LEU A 509 17.15 -17.02 3.57
CA LEU A 509 16.04 -16.36 2.85
C LEU A 509 14.74 -16.41 3.65
N LEU A 510 14.41 -17.57 4.22
CA LEU A 510 13.24 -17.68 5.11
C LEU A 510 13.37 -16.74 6.31
N ALA A 511 14.55 -16.66 6.92
CA ALA A 511 14.80 -15.75 8.04
C ALA A 511 14.67 -14.26 7.67
N ALA A 512 14.83 -13.92 6.38
CA ALA A 512 14.66 -12.55 5.90
C ALA A 512 13.18 -12.14 5.83
N PHE A 513 12.30 -13.08 5.57
CA PHE A 513 10.90 -12.80 5.21
C PHE A 513 10.16 -11.89 6.19
N PRO A 514 10.23 -12.06 7.54
CA PRO A 514 9.56 -11.12 8.46
C PRO A 514 10.10 -9.69 8.37
N ALA A 515 11.40 -9.53 8.12
CA ALA A 515 12.02 -8.21 7.97
C ALA A 515 11.61 -7.54 6.65
N GLU A 516 11.49 -8.30 5.57
CA GLU A 516 11.01 -7.80 4.27
C GLU A 516 9.55 -7.32 4.37
N ILE A 517 8.67 -8.06 5.05
CA ILE A 517 7.29 -7.63 5.30
C ILE A 517 7.26 -6.31 6.08
N ALA A 518 8.06 -6.20 7.14
CA ALA A 518 8.12 -4.96 7.93
C ALA A 518 8.65 -3.78 7.10
N ALA A 519 9.66 -4.02 6.25
CA ALA A 519 10.23 -3.00 5.37
C ALA A 519 9.23 -2.56 4.27
N ALA A 520 8.51 -3.50 3.66
CA ALA A 520 7.45 -3.20 2.70
C ALA A 520 6.34 -2.33 3.33
N ALA A 521 5.92 -2.67 4.55
CA ALA A 521 4.94 -1.89 5.30
C ALA A 521 5.44 -0.47 5.63
N GLU A 522 6.73 -0.31 5.97
CA GLU A 522 7.32 0.99 6.32
C GLU A 522 7.51 1.89 5.10
N LYS A 523 7.92 1.31 3.96
CA LYS A 523 8.27 2.05 2.74
C LYS A 523 7.10 2.22 1.77
N TYR A 524 6.02 1.48 1.98
CA TYR A 524 4.86 1.37 1.07
C TYR A 524 5.25 0.82 -0.33
N ASP A 525 6.19 -0.15 -0.32
CA ASP A 525 6.76 -0.74 -1.54
C ASP A 525 6.80 -2.28 -1.47
#